data_993af977dda969c74e125e2ac2b54e9e
#
_entry.id   993af977dda969c74e125e2ac2b54e9e
#
_cell.length_a   1.000
_cell.length_b   1.000
_cell.length_c   1.000
_cell.angle_alpha   90.00
_cell.angle_beta   90.00
_cell.angle_gamma   90.00
#
_symmetry.space_group_name_H-M   'P 1'
#
loop_
_entity.id
_entity.type
_entity.pdbx_description
1 polymer ?
#
loop_
_entity_poly.entity_id
_entity_poly.type
_entity_poly.pdbx_seq_one_letter_code
_entity_poly.pdbx_strand_id
1 'polypeptide(L)'
;QRCPKTSELLRKIPELISCNFSRMKGRTTIKPHRGYSRMILRCHLPLFVPKGGVCGIKVGHEIRMHEEGKLLIFDDSYEHSAWNDGAEDRVVLMFDIPNPLWGYNAREISQFKLENLDDPFLLQIASKESWLEAFRLGTLPMFNQK
;
A
#
# COMPACT_ATOMS: atom_id res chain seq x y z
N GLN A 1 14.72 1.74 -14.34
CA GLN A 1 14.11 2.01 -13.04
C GLN A 1 13.74 3.50 -12.97
N ARG A 2 12.44 3.83 -12.79
CA ARG A 2 11.96 5.23 -12.87
C ARG A 2 12.26 6.07 -11.62
N CYS A 3 12.39 5.43 -10.44
CA CYS A 3 12.63 6.09 -9.16
C CYS A 3 13.77 5.38 -8.38
N PRO A 4 15.04 5.52 -8.80
CA PRO A 4 16.14 4.74 -8.25
C PRO A 4 16.40 5.03 -6.76
N LYS A 5 16.35 6.29 -6.34
CA LYS A 5 16.54 6.70 -4.93
C LYS A 5 15.42 6.16 -4.03
N THR A 6 14.16 6.22 -4.47
CA THR A 6 13.03 5.64 -3.74
C THR A 6 13.21 4.13 -3.59
N SER A 7 13.57 3.45 -4.65
CA SER A 7 13.81 2.00 -4.62
C SER A 7 14.96 1.62 -3.68
N GLU A 8 16.03 2.42 -3.64
CA GLU A 8 17.14 2.21 -2.69
C GLU A 8 16.68 2.33 -1.24
N LEU A 9 15.87 3.34 -0.92
CA LEU A 9 15.33 3.54 0.42
C LEU A 9 14.37 2.42 0.81
N LEU A 10 13.49 2.01 -0.08
CA LEU A 10 12.52 0.95 0.15
C LEU A 10 13.19 -0.41 0.45
N ARG A 11 14.34 -0.71 -0.18
CA ARG A 11 15.11 -1.92 0.14
C ARG A 11 15.64 -1.98 1.58
N LYS A 12 15.66 -0.85 2.29
CA LYS A 12 16.07 -0.78 3.69
C LYS A 12 14.92 -1.08 4.67
N ILE A 13 13.68 -1.14 4.16
CA ILE A 13 12.51 -1.51 4.97
C ILE A 13 12.46 -3.04 5.08
N PRO A 14 12.61 -3.60 6.29
CA PRO A 14 12.52 -5.04 6.49
C PRO A 14 11.13 -5.55 6.09
N GLU A 15 11.08 -6.74 5.48
CA GLU A 15 9.83 -7.43 5.19
C GLU A 15 8.83 -6.59 4.36
N LEU A 16 9.31 -5.72 3.46
CA LEU A 16 8.46 -4.96 2.56
C LEU A 16 7.71 -5.91 1.61
N ILE A 17 6.38 -5.86 1.63
CA ILE A 17 5.50 -6.73 0.82
C ILE A 17 5.21 -6.07 -0.53
N SER A 18 4.74 -4.83 -0.49
CA SER A 18 4.36 -4.07 -1.69
C SER A 18 4.59 -2.59 -1.49
N CYS A 19 4.79 -1.85 -2.59
CA CYS A 19 4.90 -0.40 -2.55
C CYS A 19 4.43 0.22 -3.86
N ASN A 20 3.71 1.33 -3.75
CA ASN A 20 3.28 2.13 -4.90
C ASN A 20 3.07 3.60 -4.52
N PHE A 21 3.10 4.47 -5.52
CA PHE A 21 2.61 5.83 -5.36
C PHE A 21 1.10 5.87 -5.55
N SER A 22 0.38 6.34 -4.54
CA SER A 22 -1.05 6.55 -4.59
C SER A 22 -1.34 8.04 -4.77
N ARG A 23 -1.92 8.39 -5.92
CA ARG A 23 -2.38 9.74 -6.25
C ARG A 23 -3.89 9.81 -6.09
N MET A 24 -4.36 10.76 -5.32
CA MET A 24 -5.77 11.04 -5.13
C MET A 24 -6.07 12.45 -5.62
N LYS A 25 -6.92 12.55 -6.64
CA LYS A 25 -7.30 13.85 -7.19
C LYS A 25 -8.01 14.72 -6.14
N GLY A 26 -7.92 16.01 -6.32
CA GLY A 26 -8.69 16.95 -5.53
C GLY A 26 -10.20 16.66 -5.63
N ARG A 27 -10.94 16.96 -4.55
CA ARG A 27 -12.39 16.77 -4.41
C ARG A 27 -12.81 15.32 -4.67
N THR A 28 -12.04 14.37 -4.14
CA THR A 28 -12.28 12.92 -4.31
C THR A 28 -12.43 12.24 -2.96
N THR A 29 -13.36 11.30 -2.88
CA THR A 29 -13.57 10.44 -1.71
C THR A 29 -13.48 8.97 -2.12
N ILE A 30 -12.71 8.18 -1.39
CA ILE A 30 -12.71 6.72 -1.44
C ILE A 30 -13.74 6.25 -0.42
N LYS A 31 -14.78 5.57 -0.89
CA LYS A 31 -15.87 5.04 -0.06
C LYS A 31 -15.35 4.02 0.95
N PRO A 32 -16.08 3.78 2.06
CA PRO A 32 -15.76 2.75 3.02
C PRO A 32 -15.56 1.39 2.34
N HIS A 33 -14.44 0.75 2.64
CA HIS A 33 -14.07 -0.58 2.14
C HIS A 33 -13.12 -1.25 3.13
N ARG A 34 -12.80 -2.51 2.89
CA ARG A 34 -11.84 -3.30 3.69
C ARG A 34 -10.74 -3.80 2.77
N GLY A 35 -9.53 -3.88 3.27
CA GLY A 35 -8.42 -4.52 2.60
C GLY A 35 -8.56 -6.06 2.57
N TYR A 36 -7.65 -6.70 1.86
CA TYR A 36 -7.72 -8.13 1.57
C TYR A 36 -7.32 -9.05 2.73
N SER A 37 -6.60 -8.55 3.74
CA SER A 37 -6.08 -9.38 4.81
C SER A 37 -5.67 -8.59 6.05
N ARG A 38 -5.87 -9.21 7.23
CA ARG A 38 -5.33 -8.73 8.51
C ARG A 38 -3.85 -9.05 8.72
N MET A 39 -3.25 -9.82 7.81
CA MET A 39 -1.82 -10.18 7.90
C MET A 39 -0.88 -9.02 7.60
N ILE A 40 -1.40 -7.89 7.12
CA ILE A 40 -0.60 -6.71 6.79
C ILE A 40 -0.95 -5.50 7.64
N LEU A 41 0.03 -4.61 7.79
CA LEU A 41 -0.17 -3.21 8.15
C LEU A 41 0.10 -2.36 6.91
N ARG A 42 -0.84 -1.47 6.60
CA ARG A 42 -0.70 -0.50 5.52
C ARG A 42 -0.09 0.78 6.03
N CYS A 43 0.91 1.24 5.32
CA CYS A 43 1.68 2.44 5.63
C CYS A 43 1.42 3.51 4.56
N HIS A 44 1.04 4.69 4.98
CA HIS A 44 0.94 5.88 4.13
C HIS A 44 2.00 6.89 4.55
N LEU A 45 2.97 7.15 3.69
CA LEU A 45 3.90 8.26 3.82
C LEU A 45 3.47 9.37 2.86
N PRO A 46 2.80 10.44 3.35
CA PRO A 46 2.38 11.55 2.52
C PRO A 46 3.59 12.32 1.99
N LEU A 47 3.66 12.47 0.67
CA LEU A 47 4.73 13.16 -0.05
C LEU A 47 4.30 14.55 -0.52
N PHE A 48 3.02 14.70 -0.82
CA PHE A 48 2.38 15.95 -1.16
C PHE A 48 0.95 15.95 -0.62
N VAL A 49 0.61 16.97 0.17
CA VAL A 49 -0.71 17.14 0.77
C VAL A 49 -1.17 18.60 0.56
N PRO A 50 -2.35 18.83 -0.05
CA PRO A 50 -2.92 20.17 -0.12
C PRO A 50 -3.03 20.81 1.26
N LYS A 51 -2.72 22.11 1.33
CA LYS A 51 -2.76 22.87 2.58
C LYS A 51 -4.18 22.96 3.14
N GLY A 52 -4.28 23.21 4.47
CA GLY A 52 -5.55 23.48 5.15
C GLY A 52 -6.21 22.26 5.79
N GLY A 53 -5.49 21.12 5.93
CA GLY A 53 -6.03 19.96 6.63
C GLY A 53 -7.22 19.32 5.92
N VAL A 54 -7.19 19.27 4.60
CA VAL A 54 -8.32 18.83 3.76
C VAL A 54 -8.23 17.36 3.33
N CYS A 55 -7.16 16.67 3.69
CA CYS A 55 -6.95 15.27 3.34
C CYS A 55 -6.87 14.40 4.58
N GLY A 56 -7.60 13.31 4.59
CA GLY A 56 -7.61 12.41 5.75
C GLY A 56 -7.97 10.98 5.40
N ILE A 57 -7.89 10.15 6.44
CA ILE A 57 -8.32 8.77 6.44
C ILE A 57 -9.13 8.51 7.72
N LYS A 58 -10.19 7.72 7.59
CA LYS A 58 -10.94 7.15 8.70
C LYS A 58 -10.73 5.65 8.70
N VAL A 59 -10.36 5.08 9.85
CA VAL A 59 -10.21 3.63 10.06
C VAL A 59 -11.05 3.25 11.27
N GLY A 60 -12.08 2.46 11.06
CA GLY A 60 -13.09 2.20 12.10
C GLY A 60 -13.71 3.50 12.60
N HIS A 61 -13.43 3.87 13.85
CA HIS A 61 -13.93 5.11 14.48
C HIS A 61 -12.87 6.22 14.51
N GLU A 62 -11.61 5.92 14.17
CA GLU A 62 -10.51 6.88 14.23
C GLU A 62 -10.35 7.66 12.93
N ILE A 63 -10.11 8.96 13.06
CA ILE A 63 -9.81 9.86 11.97
C ILE A 63 -8.38 10.39 12.16
N ARG A 64 -7.61 10.36 11.08
CA ARG A 64 -6.27 10.97 11.03
C ARG A 64 -6.13 11.79 9.76
N MET A 65 -5.57 12.99 9.91
CA MET A 65 -5.25 13.84 8.75
C MET A 65 -3.90 13.44 8.18
N HIS A 66 -3.77 13.53 6.86
CA HIS A 66 -2.48 13.36 6.20
C HIS A 66 -1.65 14.64 6.39
N GLU A 67 -0.41 14.46 6.82
CA GLU A 67 0.59 15.53 6.92
C GLU A 67 1.87 15.08 6.20
N GLU A 68 2.46 15.97 5.40
CA GLU A 68 3.68 15.63 4.65
C GLU A 68 4.80 15.14 5.57
N GLY A 69 5.43 14.02 5.19
CA GLY A 69 6.51 13.40 5.94
C GLY A 69 6.09 12.66 7.21
N LYS A 70 4.81 12.71 7.63
CA LYS A 70 4.32 11.98 8.80
C LYS A 70 3.69 10.66 8.39
N LEU A 71 4.33 9.56 8.77
CA LEU A 71 3.88 8.22 8.47
C LEU A 71 2.59 7.88 9.26
N LEU A 72 1.58 7.39 8.55
CA LEU A 72 0.40 6.74 9.12
C LEU A 72 0.49 5.25 8.90
N ILE A 73 0.24 4.47 9.95
CA ILE A 73 0.21 2.99 9.89
C ILE A 73 -1.13 2.52 10.43
N PHE A 74 -1.80 1.64 9.72
CA PHE A 74 -3.08 1.09 10.12
C PHE A 74 -3.29 -0.34 9.59
N ASP A 75 -4.15 -1.09 10.26
CA ASP A 75 -4.63 -2.40 9.80
C ASP A 75 -5.75 -2.16 8.79
N ASP A 76 -5.50 -2.44 7.51
CA ASP A 76 -6.46 -2.16 6.44
C ASP A 76 -7.60 -3.20 6.37
N SER A 77 -7.57 -4.26 7.17
CA SER A 77 -8.68 -5.19 7.32
C SER A 77 -9.88 -4.56 8.04
N TYR A 78 -9.68 -3.48 8.80
CA TYR A 78 -10.78 -2.67 9.31
C TYR A 78 -11.39 -1.83 8.19
N GLU A 79 -12.69 -1.57 8.32
CA GLU A 79 -13.36 -0.66 7.39
C GLU A 79 -12.71 0.71 7.44
N HIS A 80 -12.31 1.19 6.27
CA HIS A 80 -11.66 2.49 6.15
C HIS A 80 -12.11 3.24 4.90
N SER A 81 -12.01 4.56 4.98
CA SER A 81 -12.33 5.50 3.91
C SER A 81 -11.31 6.64 3.91
N ALA A 82 -11.13 7.29 2.78
CA ALA A 82 -10.19 8.40 2.66
C ALA A 82 -10.80 9.51 1.81
N TRP A 83 -10.35 10.76 2.03
CA TRP A 83 -10.82 11.91 1.26
C TRP A 83 -9.69 12.88 0.97
N ASN A 84 -9.91 13.66 -0.08
CA ASN A 84 -9.16 14.85 -0.42
C ASN A 84 -10.17 15.93 -0.83
N ASP A 85 -10.52 16.80 0.10
CA ASP A 85 -11.47 17.90 -0.12
C ASP A 85 -10.79 19.15 -0.71
N GLY A 86 -9.45 19.13 -0.83
CA GLY A 86 -8.67 20.18 -1.48
C GLY A 86 -8.89 20.23 -3.00
N ALA A 87 -8.42 21.30 -3.63
CA ALA A 87 -8.45 21.44 -5.07
C ALA A 87 -7.31 20.70 -5.77
N GLU A 88 -6.18 20.54 -5.10
CA GLU A 88 -4.98 19.90 -5.62
C GLU A 88 -4.94 18.41 -5.31
N ASP A 89 -4.10 17.67 -6.03
CA ASP A 89 -3.91 16.25 -5.79
C ASP A 89 -3.13 15.99 -4.50
N ARG A 90 -3.46 14.91 -3.81
CA ARG A 90 -2.64 14.34 -2.73
C ARG A 90 -1.82 13.18 -3.28
N VAL A 91 -0.55 13.09 -2.91
CA VAL A 91 0.33 11.97 -3.25
C VAL A 91 0.88 11.35 -1.98
N VAL A 92 0.72 10.04 -1.82
CA VAL A 92 1.36 9.26 -0.76
C VAL A 92 2.20 8.14 -1.36
N LEU A 93 3.31 7.83 -0.73
CA LEU A 93 3.99 6.54 -0.89
C LEU A 93 3.26 5.55 0.02
N MET A 94 2.56 4.62 -0.59
CA MET A 94 1.81 3.58 0.10
C MET A 94 2.59 2.28 0.04
N PHE A 95 2.76 1.62 1.18
CA PHE A 95 3.45 0.34 1.23
C PHE A 95 2.89 -0.55 2.34
N ASP A 96 3.05 -1.86 2.17
CA ASP A 96 2.56 -2.87 3.11
C ASP A 96 3.72 -3.62 3.74
N ILE A 97 3.62 -3.86 5.05
CA ILE A 97 4.53 -4.68 5.85
C ILE A 97 3.72 -5.75 6.60
N PRO A 98 4.34 -6.86 7.05
CA PRO A 98 3.64 -7.83 7.86
C PRO A 98 3.09 -7.22 9.16
N ASN A 99 1.90 -7.63 9.53
CA ASN A 99 1.33 -7.31 10.83
C ASN A 99 1.94 -8.30 11.87
N PRO A 100 2.72 -7.81 12.84
CA PRO A 100 3.44 -8.67 13.77
C PRO A 100 2.53 -9.52 14.67
N LEU A 101 1.27 -9.17 14.78
CA LEU A 101 0.30 -9.92 15.58
C LEU A 101 -0.01 -11.31 15.01
N TRP A 102 0.28 -11.57 13.73
CA TRP A 102 -0.11 -12.80 13.05
C TRP A 102 1.05 -13.73 12.70
N GLY A 103 2.31 -13.29 12.90
CA GLY A 103 3.50 -14.12 12.75
C GLY A 103 3.85 -14.57 11.32
N TYR A 104 3.22 -14.00 10.29
CA TYR A 104 3.55 -14.27 8.89
C TYR A 104 4.68 -13.37 8.41
N ASN A 105 5.57 -13.89 7.57
CA ASN A 105 6.59 -13.11 6.89
C ASN A 105 6.11 -12.57 5.52
N ALA A 106 6.85 -11.65 4.94
CA ALA A 106 6.48 -11.01 3.67
C ALA A 106 6.32 -12.00 2.51
N ARG A 107 7.13 -13.09 2.49
CA ARG A 107 7.05 -14.11 1.45
C ARG A 107 5.75 -14.91 1.53
N GLU A 108 5.36 -15.34 2.71
CA GLU A 108 4.11 -16.08 2.95
C GLU A 108 2.89 -15.23 2.59
N ILE A 109 2.88 -13.95 2.98
CA ILE A 109 1.81 -13.02 2.65
C ILE A 109 1.73 -12.77 1.14
N SER A 110 2.87 -12.58 0.49
CA SER A 110 2.94 -12.38 -0.97
C SER A 110 2.43 -13.61 -1.73
N GLN A 111 2.81 -14.80 -1.29
CA GLN A 111 2.31 -16.06 -1.85
C GLN A 111 0.79 -16.17 -1.71
N PHE A 112 0.26 -15.96 -0.50
CA PHE A 112 -1.18 -15.97 -0.24
C PHE A 112 -1.92 -14.97 -1.13
N LYS A 113 -1.40 -13.75 -1.27
CA LYS A 113 -1.99 -12.71 -2.13
C LYS A 113 -2.05 -13.14 -3.58
N LEU A 114 -0.99 -13.74 -4.10
CA LEU A 114 -0.94 -14.20 -5.49
C LEU A 114 -1.83 -15.42 -5.74
N GLU A 115 -1.91 -16.35 -4.78
CA GLU A 115 -2.79 -17.52 -4.85
C GLU A 115 -4.28 -17.13 -4.83
N ASN A 116 -4.62 -16.01 -4.21
CA ASN A 116 -5.98 -15.47 -4.13
C ASN A 116 -6.14 -14.17 -4.95
N LEU A 117 -5.32 -14.01 -6.00
CA LEU A 117 -5.31 -12.79 -6.80
C LEU A 117 -6.64 -12.60 -7.54
N ASP A 118 -7.29 -11.46 -7.26
CA ASP A 118 -8.50 -10.97 -7.91
C ASP A 118 -8.41 -9.47 -8.29
N ASP A 119 -7.21 -8.87 -8.12
CA ASP A 119 -6.96 -7.45 -8.43
C ASP A 119 -7.01 -7.22 -9.95
N PRO A 120 -8.01 -6.47 -10.46
CA PRO A 120 -8.18 -6.23 -11.89
C PRO A 120 -6.98 -5.52 -12.54
N PHE A 121 -6.27 -4.67 -11.79
CA PHE A 121 -5.09 -3.97 -12.32
C PHE A 121 -3.93 -4.95 -12.54
N LEU A 122 -3.66 -5.83 -11.58
CA LEU A 122 -2.60 -6.84 -11.72
C LEU A 122 -2.95 -7.87 -12.80
N LEU A 123 -4.22 -8.26 -12.89
CA LEU A 123 -4.70 -9.22 -13.89
C LEU A 123 -4.69 -8.66 -15.33
N GLN A 124 -4.72 -7.33 -15.51
CA GLN A 124 -4.49 -6.69 -16.82
C GLN A 124 -3.02 -6.76 -17.25
N ILE A 125 -2.07 -6.85 -16.32
CA ILE A 125 -0.63 -6.91 -16.63
C ILE A 125 -0.22 -8.33 -17.02
N ALA A 126 -0.65 -9.33 -16.24
CA ALA A 126 -0.35 -10.74 -16.47
C ALA A 126 -1.41 -11.64 -15.83
N SER A 127 -1.51 -12.90 -16.27
CA SER A 127 -2.39 -13.88 -15.64
C SER A 127 -1.90 -14.24 -14.23
N LYS A 128 -2.80 -14.77 -13.42
CA LYS A 128 -2.48 -15.26 -12.07
C LYS A 128 -1.35 -16.31 -12.10
N GLU A 129 -1.40 -17.22 -13.06
CA GLU A 129 -0.40 -18.26 -13.25
C GLU A 129 0.97 -17.66 -13.55
N SER A 130 1.02 -16.64 -14.41
CA SER A 130 2.27 -15.92 -14.74
C SER A 130 2.85 -15.22 -13.52
N TRP A 131 2.01 -14.60 -12.70
CA TRP A 131 2.44 -13.99 -11.43
C TRP A 131 3.00 -15.01 -10.45
N LEU A 132 2.33 -16.17 -10.28
CA LEU A 132 2.78 -17.25 -9.41
C LEU A 132 4.09 -17.86 -9.89
N GLU A 133 4.25 -18.06 -11.19
CA GLU A 133 5.49 -18.57 -11.79
C GLU A 133 6.65 -17.59 -11.57
N ALA A 134 6.45 -16.30 -11.84
CA ALA A 134 7.46 -15.28 -11.58
C ALA A 134 7.85 -15.20 -10.08
N PHE A 135 6.89 -15.41 -9.18
CA PHE A 135 7.15 -15.48 -7.75
C PHE A 135 8.02 -16.70 -7.38
N ARG A 136 7.70 -17.89 -7.92
CA ARG A 136 8.47 -19.12 -7.68
C ARG A 136 9.90 -19.00 -8.18
N LEU A 137 10.08 -18.42 -9.37
CA LEU A 137 11.38 -18.19 -10.01
C LEU A 137 12.17 -17.03 -9.36
N GLY A 138 11.57 -16.27 -8.45
CA GLY A 138 12.22 -15.10 -7.84
C GLY A 138 12.47 -13.95 -8.84
N THR A 139 11.75 -13.91 -9.94
CA THR A 139 11.85 -12.88 -10.98
C THR A 139 10.91 -11.70 -10.76
N LEU A 140 10.00 -11.80 -9.80
CA LEU A 140 9.27 -10.62 -9.34
C LEU A 140 10.25 -9.62 -8.76
N PRO A 141 10.08 -8.31 -9.00
CA PRO A 141 10.89 -7.27 -8.39
C PRO A 141 10.56 -7.14 -6.89
N MET A 142 10.92 -8.18 -6.12
CA MET A 142 10.81 -8.17 -4.67
C MET A 142 11.98 -7.40 -4.10
N PHE A 143 11.72 -6.47 -3.18
CA PHE A 143 12.73 -5.57 -2.65
C PHE A 143 13.73 -6.26 -1.70
N ASN A 144 13.40 -7.43 -1.15
CA ASN A 144 14.18 -8.13 -0.11
C ASN A 144 14.52 -9.59 -0.45
N GLN A 145 14.87 -9.90 -1.69
CA GLN A 145 15.48 -11.19 -1.98
C GLN A 145 16.98 -11.14 -1.67
N LYS A 146 17.38 -11.58 -0.50
CA LYS A 146 18.67 -12.20 -0.21
C LYS A 146 18.42 -13.53 0.43
#